data_f6b46ae50ea73fcb84a04615cb7a45dd
#
_entry.id   f6b46ae50ea73fcb84a04615cb7a45dd
#
_cell.length_a   1.000
_cell.length_b   1.000
_cell.length_c   1.000
_cell.angle_alpha   90.00
_cell.angle_beta   90.00
_cell.angle_gamma   90.00
#
_symmetry.space_group_name_H-M   'P 1'
#
loop_
_entity.id
_entity.type
_entity.pdbx_description
1 polymer ?
#
loop_
_entity_poly.entity_id
_entity_poly.type
_entity_poly.pdbx_seq_one_letter_code
_entity_poly.pdbx_strand_id
1 'polypeptide(L)'
;MNKIKAISILLVTLFLTVSCNRNDDGGDNTQTGAKKINNFVWKGLNSWYYWQKDVANLSDNFGNSNQYVNYVNSKNPDDLFYGLLYDYPNTDRFSWIVDDVEALQQQFSGISKDSGMNLSLYYKDTGKVNVVGIINYVVTNSPAAKAGLERGDVIDKVNGAAITASNYQQLFSDNFSVSVAENVSVSSSGVVTSGEKKKVTLVPVVLEENPVAYYQKYDINDKKIGYLVYNGFQSIYNDELNATFAQMKQDGVKDLVLDLRYNGGGSVESAVALGQMVTGNFTGSPYVIYDFND
;
A
#
# COMPACT_ATOMS: atom_id res chain seq x y z
N MET A 1 -8.70 2.05 -71.39
CA MET A 1 -7.91 3.20 -70.89
C MET A 1 -8.82 4.11 -70.11
N ASN A 2 -8.99 3.87 -68.81
CA ASN A 2 -9.68 4.81 -67.93
C ASN A 2 -8.88 4.92 -66.65
N LYS A 3 -8.33 6.13 -66.43
CA LYS A 3 -7.57 6.48 -65.26
C LYS A 3 -8.53 6.73 -64.12
N ILE A 4 -8.47 5.90 -63.04
CA ILE A 4 -9.14 6.15 -61.79
C ILE A 4 -8.21 7.03 -60.94
N LYS A 5 -8.66 8.26 -60.71
CA LYS A 5 -7.99 9.22 -59.80
C LYS A 5 -8.31 8.77 -58.37
N ALA A 6 -7.29 8.37 -57.61
CA ALA A 6 -7.39 8.21 -56.20
C ALA A 6 -7.51 9.58 -55.52
N ILE A 7 -8.62 9.86 -54.91
CA ILE A 7 -8.83 11.01 -54.02
C ILE A 7 -8.38 10.58 -52.62
N SER A 8 -7.20 11.04 -52.22
CA SER A 8 -6.77 10.95 -50.83
C SER A 8 -7.61 11.89 -49.98
N ILE A 9 -8.54 11.35 -49.22
CA ILE A 9 -9.23 12.11 -48.17
C ILE A 9 -8.27 12.16 -46.99
N LEU A 10 -7.63 13.31 -46.82
CA LEU A 10 -6.86 13.66 -45.63
C LEU A 10 -7.87 13.93 -44.49
N LEU A 11 -8.11 12.93 -43.64
CA LEU A 11 -8.90 13.10 -42.44
C LEU A 11 -8.05 13.83 -41.41
N VAL A 12 -8.15 15.15 -41.38
CA VAL A 12 -7.62 15.98 -40.30
C VAL A 12 -8.50 15.75 -39.08
N THR A 13 -8.10 14.82 -38.22
CA THR A 13 -8.65 14.69 -36.86
C THR A 13 -8.20 15.91 -36.07
N LEU A 14 -9.07 16.91 -36.03
CA LEU A 14 -8.95 18.02 -35.11
C LEU A 14 -9.16 17.50 -33.69
N PHE A 15 -8.06 17.19 -32.99
CA PHE A 15 -8.10 17.02 -31.56
C PHE A 15 -8.49 18.36 -30.93
N LEU A 16 -9.79 18.52 -30.71
CA LEU A 16 -10.28 19.49 -29.76
C LEU A 16 -9.77 19.01 -28.36
N THR A 17 -8.64 19.57 -27.95
CA THR A 17 -8.30 19.61 -26.52
C THR A 17 -9.39 20.45 -25.88
N VAL A 18 -10.44 19.78 -25.43
CA VAL A 18 -11.33 20.32 -24.41
C VAL A 18 -10.49 20.37 -23.16
N SER A 19 -9.70 21.43 -23.02
CA SER A 19 -9.28 21.91 -21.72
C SER A 19 -10.59 22.17 -20.98
N CYS A 20 -10.96 21.22 -20.11
CA CYS A 20 -11.95 21.50 -19.09
C CYS A 20 -11.34 22.52 -18.14
N ASN A 21 -11.35 23.77 -18.57
CA ASN A 21 -11.32 24.90 -17.67
C ASN A 21 -12.72 24.87 -17.01
N ARG A 22 -12.91 23.98 -16.05
CA ARG A 22 -13.95 24.16 -15.06
C ARG A 22 -13.52 25.38 -14.24
N ASN A 23 -13.89 26.54 -14.74
CA ASN A 23 -14.15 27.67 -13.88
C ASN A 23 -15.35 27.23 -13.04
N ASP A 24 -15.08 26.65 -11.89
CA ASP A 24 -16.04 26.47 -10.81
C ASP A 24 -16.22 27.87 -10.18
N ASP A 25 -16.74 28.81 -10.99
CA ASP A 25 -17.22 30.14 -10.56
C ASP A 25 -18.64 30.01 -9.98
N GLY A 26 -18.90 28.98 -9.20
CA GLY A 26 -20.01 28.96 -8.27
C GLY A 26 -19.59 29.76 -7.04
N GLY A 27 -19.98 31.04 -7.02
CA GLY A 27 -19.62 32.10 -6.07
C GLY A 27 -19.57 31.70 -4.58
N ASP A 28 -18.45 31.10 -4.17
CA ASP A 28 -18.12 30.95 -2.77
C ASP A 28 -17.02 31.92 -2.39
N ASN A 29 -17.41 33.16 -2.12
CA ASN A 29 -16.50 34.24 -1.70
C ASN A 29 -15.78 33.95 -0.36
N THR A 30 -16.23 32.95 0.41
CA THR A 30 -15.66 32.66 1.73
C THR A 30 -14.35 31.88 1.65
N GLN A 31 -14.12 31.14 0.55
CA GLN A 31 -12.89 30.39 0.35
C GLN A 31 -11.80 31.18 -0.40
N THR A 32 -12.09 32.38 -0.84
CA THR A 32 -11.09 33.30 -1.44
C THR A 32 -10.04 33.67 -0.40
N GLY A 33 -8.75 33.38 -0.72
CA GLY A 33 -7.62 33.64 0.18
C GLY A 33 -7.17 32.43 1.00
N ALA A 34 -7.85 31.27 0.90
CA ALA A 34 -7.32 30.02 1.46
C ALA A 34 -6.09 29.55 0.69
N LYS A 35 -5.09 29.03 1.39
CA LYS A 35 -3.94 28.38 0.76
C LYS A 35 -4.43 27.20 -0.09
N LYS A 36 -3.97 27.10 -1.35
CA LYS A 36 -4.48 26.11 -2.31
C LYS A 36 -4.45 24.68 -1.79
N ILE A 37 -3.33 24.26 -1.19
CA ILE A 37 -3.18 22.91 -0.65
C ILE A 37 -4.15 22.69 0.51
N ASN A 38 -4.22 23.62 1.46
CA ASN A 38 -5.11 23.49 2.62
C ASN A 38 -6.59 23.47 2.20
N ASN A 39 -6.96 24.30 1.21
CA ASN A 39 -8.29 24.28 0.62
C ASN A 39 -8.61 22.92 -0.04
N PHE A 40 -7.63 22.35 -0.76
CA PHE A 40 -7.76 21.03 -1.37
C PHE A 40 -7.96 19.94 -0.30
N VAL A 41 -7.14 19.94 0.75
CA VAL A 41 -7.26 18.99 1.88
C VAL A 41 -8.64 19.08 2.52
N TRP A 42 -9.10 20.29 2.84
CA TRP A 42 -10.40 20.50 3.44
C TRP A 42 -11.54 20.04 2.53
N LYS A 43 -11.52 20.44 1.25
CA LYS A 43 -12.55 20.05 0.27
C LYS A 43 -12.58 18.53 0.06
N GLY A 44 -11.41 17.89 0.02
CA GLY A 44 -11.32 16.44 -0.10
C GLY A 44 -12.00 15.73 1.09
N LEU A 45 -11.71 16.16 2.30
CA LEU A 45 -12.36 15.60 3.48
C LEU A 45 -13.86 15.96 3.57
N ASN A 46 -14.24 17.19 3.25
CA ASN A 46 -15.65 17.58 3.21
C ASN A 46 -16.47 16.72 2.23
N SER A 47 -15.90 16.40 1.04
CA SER A 47 -16.61 15.69 -0.01
C SER A 47 -16.59 14.16 0.13
N TRP A 48 -15.53 13.57 0.71
CA TRP A 48 -15.29 12.13 0.63
C TRP A 48 -15.13 11.44 1.98
N TYR A 49 -14.98 12.21 3.07
CA TYR A 49 -14.68 11.63 4.36
C TYR A 49 -15.92 11.00 5.00
N TYR A 50 -15.86 9.73 5.34
CA TYR A 50 -17.00 8.98 5.87
C TYR A 50 -17.63 9.60 7.12
N TRP A 51 -16.81 10.12 8.04
CA TRP A 51 -17.29 10.80 9.26
C TRP A 51 -17.41 12.32 9.10
N GLN A 52 -17.58 12.84 7.90
CA GLN A 52 -17.71 14.28 7.62
C GLN A 52 -18.78 14.94 8.49
N LYS A 53 -19.94 14.27 8.68
CA LYS A 53 -21.08 14.76 9.48
C LYS A 53 -20.76 14.90 10.98
N ASP A 54 -19.81 14.12 11.49
CA ASP A 54 -19.42 14.10 12.90
C ASP A 54 -18.31 15.11 13.23
N VAL A 55 -17.78 15.80 12.21
CA VAL A 55 -16.73 16.81 12.37
C VAL A 55 -17.26 18.19 12.01
N ALA A 56 -17.57 19.01 13.05
CA ALA A 56 -18.20 20.32 12.87
C ALA A 56 -17.45 21.23 11.87
N ASN A 57 -16.11 21.20 11.87
CA ASN A 57 -15.28 22.00 10.98
C ASN A 57 -15.19 21.45 9.54
N LEU A 58 -15.84 20.31 9.24
CA LEU A 58 -16.03 19.78 7.89
C LEU A 58 -17.43 20.02 7.33
N SER A 59 -18.34 20.64 8.11
CA SER A 59 -19.68 20.93 7.61
C SER A 59 -19.67 22.00 6.51
N ASP A 60 -20.61 21.93 5.57
CA ASP A 60 -20.77 22.92 4.50
C ASP A 60 -20.98 24.34 5.06
N ASN A 61 -21.74 24.44 6.18
CA ASN A 61 -21.93 25.69 6.87
C ASN A 61 -20.62 26.30 7.36
N PHE A 62 -19.67 25.47 7.81
CA PHE A 62 -18.36 25.95 8.22
C PHE A 62 -17.55 26.39 7.00
N GLY A 63 -17.56 25.62 5.88
CA GLY A 63 -16.90 25.98 4.63
C GLY A 63 -17.35 27.33 4.09
N ASN A 64 -18.61 27.71 4.33
CA ASN A 64 -19.18 28.99 3.95
C ASN A 64 -19.10 30.08 5.01
N SER A 65 -18.38 29.84 6.10
CA SER A 65 -18.26 30.80 7.20
C SER A 65 -17.07 31.75 7.03
N ASN A 66 -17.19 32.92 7.67
CA ASN A 66 -16.06 33.89 7.73
C ASN A 66 -14.84 33.34 8.52
N GLN A 67 -14.96 32.22 9.23
CA GLN A 67 -13.89 31.62 10.00
C GLN A 67 -13.05 30.66 9.17
N TYR A 68 -13.58 30.17 8.05
CA TYR A 68 -12.98 29.14 7.22
C TYR A 68 -11.53 29.45 6.82
N VAL A 69 -11.32 30.60 6.16
CA VAL A 69 -9.98 30.99 5.64
C VAL A 69 -8.94 31.07 6.76
N ASN A 70 -9.31 31.65 7.90
CA ASN A 70 -8.41 31.76 9.05
C ASN A 70 -8.07 30.38 9.60
N TYR A 71 -9.07 29.50 9.71
CA TYR A 71 -8.87 28.14 10.22
C TYR A 71 -7.95 27.32 9.34
N VAL A 72 -8.24 27.21 8.04
CA VAL A 72 -7.43 26.40 7.11
C VAL A 72 -6.02 26.96 6.94
N ASN A 73 -5.84 28.29 7.01
CA ASN A 73 -4.54 28.93 6.86
C ASN A 73 -3.67 28.89 8.13
N SER A 74 -4.27 28.60 9.29
CA SER A 74 -3.55 28.56 10.58
C SER A 74 -2.68 27.32 10.76
N LYS A 75 -2.80 26.35 9.89
CA LYS A 75 -2.15 25.03 9.97
C LYS A 75 -1.30 24.75 8.72
N ASN A 76 -0.35 23.81 8.84
CA ASN A 76 0.21 23.17 7.66
C ASN A 76 -0.77 22.08 7.13
N PRO A 77 -0.58 21.54 5.91
CA PRO A 77 -1.50 20.56 5.35
C PRO A 77 -1.72 19.30 6.18
N ASP A 78 -0.65 18.75 6.77
CA ASP A 78 -0.70 17.55 7.61
C ASP A 78 -1.47 17.80 8.90
N ASP A 79 -1.14 18.87 9.64
CA ASP A 79 -1.83 19.23 10.86
C ASP A 79 -3.31 19.57 10.61
N LEU A 80 -3.62 20.13 9.43
CA LEU A 80 -4.99 20.37 9.03
C LEU A 80 -5.73 19.07 8.78
N PHE A 81 -5.12 18.15 8.02
CA PHE A 81 -5.70 16.85 7.68
C PHE A 81 -5.99 16.05 8.96
N TYR A 82 -4.98 15.76 9.76
CA TYR A 82 -5.14 14.96 10.98
C TYR A 82 -6.03 15.62 12.03
N GLY A 83 -6.03 16.96 12.09
CA GLY A 83 -6.91 17.71 13.00
C GLY A 83 -8.37 17.75 12.58
N LEU A 84 -8.70 17.29 11.37
CA LEU A 84 -10.07 17.15 10.85
C LEU A 84 -10.57 15.71 10.86
N LEU A 85 -9.74 14.74 11.27
CA LEU A 85 -10.20 13.35 11.37
C LEU A 85 -11.01 13.13 12.64
N TYR A 86 -12.04 12.28 12.52
CA TYR A 86 -12.93 11.94 13.62
C TYR A 86 -12.24 10.97 14.59
N ASP A 87 -12.09 11.41 15.85
CA ASP A 87 -11.51 10.61 16.94
C ASP A 87 -10.25 9.83 16.53
N TYR A 88 -9.35 10.50 15.79
CA TYR A 88 -8.08 9.90 15.36
C TYR A 88 -7.10 9.83 16.55
N PRO A 89 -6.36 8.73 16.75
CA PRO A 89 -6.32 7.49 15.94
C PRO A 89 -7.18 6.35 16.51
N ASN A 90 -8.22 6.61 17.30
CA ASN A 90 -9.01 5.56 17.96
C ASN A 90 -10.08 4.99 17.02
N THR A 91 -10.95 5.83 16.47
CA THR A 91 -12.00 5.44 15.54
C THR A 91 -11.48 5.43 14.11
N ASP A 92 -11.04 6.57 13.57
CA ASP A 92 -10.34 6.62 12.30
C ASP A 92 -8.87 6.26 12.49
N ARG A 93 -8.49 5.09 12.01
CA ARG A 93 -7.14 4.54 12.07
C ARG A 93 -6.49 4.36 10.72
N PHE A 94 -7.22 4.69 9.65
CA PHE A 94 -6.87 4.31 8.29
C PHE A 94 -6.60 5.51 7.39
N SER A 95 -7.14 6.68 7.74
CA SER A 95 -6.93 7.89 6.94
C SER A 95 -5.52 8.41 7.10
N TRP A 96 -4.90 8.74 5.98
CA TRP A 96 -3.54 9.26 5.92
C TRP A 96 -3.36 10.19 4.71
N ILE A 97 -2.36 11.05 4.75
CA ILE A 97 -2.03 12.00 3.70
C ILE A 97 -0.58 11.79 3.24
N VAL A 98 -0.31 12.06 1.97
CA VAL A 98 1.04 12.07 1.38
C VAL A 98 1.26 13.33 0.58
N ASP A 99 2.50 13.72 0.45
CA ASP A 99 2.95 14.85 -0.34
C ASP A 99 3.43 14.48 -1.76
N ASP A 100 3.69 13.19 -2.01
CA ASP A 100 4.13 12.65 -3.29
C ASP A 100 3.14 11.62 -3.84
N VAL A 101 2.24 12.08 -4.71
CA VAL A 101 1.24 11.22 -5.36
C VAL A 101 1.86 10.25 -6.38
N GLU A 102 2.97 10.61 -7.02
CA GLU A 102 3.61 9.75 -8.01
C GLU A 102 4.29 8.57 -7.31
N ALA A 103 5.00 8.82 -6.21
CA ALA A 103 5.57 7.76 -5.37
C ALA A 103 4.47 6.83 -4.82
N LEU A 104 3.33 7.38 -4.41
CA LEU A 104 2.19 6.60 -3.95
C LEU A 104 1.60 5.71 -5.06
N GLN A 105 1.43 6.24 -6.27
CA GLN A 105 0.93 5.47 -7.41
C GLN A 105 1.90 4.35 -7.80
N GLN A 106 3.20 4.60 -7.77
CA GLN A 106 4.22 3.57 -7.98
C GLN A 106 4.12 2.48 -6.92
N GLN A 107 4.00 2.86 -5.65
CA GLN A 107 3.83 1.90 -4.55
C GLN A 107 2.58 1.02 -4.73
N PHE A 108 1.45 1.61 -5.13
CA PHE A 108 0.24 0.84 -5.45
C PHE A 108 0.40 -0.09 -6.66
N SER A 109 1.35 0.21 -7.53
CA SER A 109 1.74 -0.64 -8.66
C SER A 109 2.84 -1.64 -8.29
N GLY A 110 3.18 -1.79 -7.00
CA GLY A 110 4.24 -2.69 -6.55
C GLY A 110 5.65 -2.25 -6.94
N ILE A 111 5.82 -0.99 -7.35
CA ILE A 111 7.10 -0.40 -7.71
C ILE A 111 7.54 0.47 -6.55
N SER A 112 8.63 0.09 -5.90
CA SER A 112 9.20 0.87 -4.80
C SER A 112 10.71 0.79 -4.80
N LYS A 113 11.38 1.82 -4.26
CA LYS A 113 12.80 1.75 -3.96
C LYS A 113 12.97 1.06 -2.61
N ASP A 114 13.31 -0.21 -2.64
CA ASP A 114 13.35 -1.10 -1.47
C ASP A 114 14.57 -2.01 -1.47
N SER A 115 14.93 -2.50 -0.29
CA SER A 115 15.97 -3.53 -0.12
C SER A 115 15.46 -4.93 -0.45
N GLY A 116 14.14 -5.12 -0.51
CA GLY A 116 13.45 -6.39 -0.72
C GLY A 116 13.34 -7.25 0.53
N MET A 117 13.44 -6.65 1.71
CA MET A 117 13.33 -7.32 3.00
C MET A 117 12.04 -6.87 3.67
N ASN A 118 11.01 -7.73 3.70
CA ASN A 118 9.78 -7.45 4.45
C ASN A 118 9.98 -7.81 5.91
N LEU A 119 9.72 -6.87 6.82
CA LEU A 119 9.99 -6.99 8.24
C LEU A 119 8.73 -6.80 9.09
N SER A 120 8.63 -7.62 10.14
CA SER A 120 7.82 -7.31 11.32
C SER A 120 8.72 -6.83 12.46
N LEU A 121 8.37 -5.71 13.07
CA LEU A 121 9.13 -5.11 14.17
C LEU A 121 8.48 -5.43 15.52
N TYR A 122 9.29 -5.85 16.48
CA TYR A 122 8.84 -6.23 17.82
C TYR A 122 9.70 -5.55 18.87
N TYR A 123 9.10 -5.17 19.99
CA TYR A 123 9.86 -4.72 21.13
C TYR A 123 10.68 -5.88 21.73
N LYS A 124 11.95 -5.61 21.97
CA LYS A 124 12.91 -6.57 22.54
C LYS A 124 12.76 -6.74 24.05
N ASP A 125 12.16 -5.75 24.68
CA ASP A 125 11.99 -5.69 26.12
C ASP A 125 10.69 -5.01 26.55
N THR A 126 10.34 -5.14 27.82
CA THR A 126 9.14 -4.54 28.41
C THR A 126 9.17 -3.01 28.48
N GLY A 127 10.35 -2.41 28.39
CA GLY A 127 10.53 -0.95 28.37
C GLY A 127 10.13 -0.30 27.05
N LYS A 128 9.84 -1.12 25.99
CA LYS A 128 9.43 -0.67 24.65
C LYS A 128 10.40 0.34 24.02
N VAL A 129 11.68 0.20 24.29
CA VAL A 129 12.74 1.03 23.72
C VAL A 129 13.46 0.30 22.61
N ASN A 130 13.95 -0.91 22.91
CA ASN A 130 14.71 -1.71 21.98
C ASN A 130 13.79 -2.56 21.10
N VAL A 131 14.18 -2.67 19.82
CA VAL A 131 13.38 -3.33 18.78
C VAL A 131 14.22 -4.41 18.11
N VAL A 132 13.57 -5.47 17.66
CA VAL A 132 14.10 -6.44 16.70
C VAL A 132 13.20 -6.48 15.47
N GLY A 133 13.79 -6.69 14.30
CA GLY A 133 13.08 -7.00 13.07
C GLY A 133 13.14 -8.50 12.80
N ILE A 134 12.02 -9.11 12.44
CA ILE A 134 11.99 -10.49 11.94
C ILE A 134 11.64 -10.45 10.46
N ILE A 135 12.48 -11.04 9.62
CA ILE A 135 12.22 -11.11 8.18
C ILE A 135 11.06 -12.06 7.92
N ASN A 136 9.97 -11.53 7.40
CA ASN A 136 8.78 -12.27 7.00
C ASN A 136 9.00 -13.00 5.68
N TYR A 137 9.57 -12.30 4.71
CA TYR A 137 10.01 -12.82 3.40
C TYR A 137 11.04 -11.87 2.78
N VAL A 138 11.70 -12.38 1.76
CA VAL A 138 12.67 -11.63 0.94
C VAL A 138 12.24 -11.69 -0.51
N VAL A 139 12.18 -10.52 -1.15
CA VAL A 139 11.82 -10.41 -2.58
C VAL A 139 12.94 -11.02 -3.43
N THR A 140 12.57 -11.89 -4.35
CA THR A 140 13.51 -12.57 -5.25
C THR A 140 14.34 -11.54 -6.05
N ASN A 141 15.64 -11.80 -6.23
CA ASN A 141 16.59 -10.94 -6.92
C ASN A 141 16.86 -9.57 -6.30
N SER A 142 16.28 -9.28 -5.14
CA SER A 142 16.49 -8.04 -4.40
C SER A 142 17.91 -7.94 -3.81
N PRO A 143 18.33 -6.74 -3.33
CA PRO A 143 19.55 -6.58 -2.56
C PRO A 143 19.61 -7.50 -1.33
N ALA A 144 18.51 -7.67 -0.61
CA ALA A 144 18.42 -8.57 0.55
C ALA A 144 18.64 -10.05 0.16
N ALA A 145 18.04 -10.51 -0.94
CA ALA A 145 18.24 -11.86 -1.46
C ALA A 145 19.70 -12.09 -1.86
N LYS A 146 20.32 -11.13 -2.58
CA LYS A 146 21.74 -11.19 -2.98
C LYS A 146 22.70 -11.19 -1.79
N ALA A 147 22.31 -10.54 -0.69
CA ALA A 147 23.05 -10.56 0.58
C ALA A 147 22.84 -11.84 1.40
N GLY A 148 22.03 -12.79 0.89
CA GLY A 148 21.72 -14.05 1.54
C GLY A 148 20.90 -13.87 2.83
N LEU A 149 20.05 -12.86 2.87
CA LEU A 149 19.03 -12.75 3.91
C LEU A 149 17.86 -13.68 3.59
N GLU A 150 17.28 -14.26 4.64
CA GLU A 150 16.24 -15.27 4.49
C GLU A 150 15.08 -15.03 5.46
N ARG A 151 13.93 -15.62 5.15
CA ARG A 151 12.79 -15.66 6.07
C ARG A 151 13.20 -16.23 7.44
N GLY A 152 12.84 -15.53 8.50
CA GLY A 152 13.13 -15.90 9.87
C GLY A 152 14.45 -15.35 10.41
N ASP A 153 15.28 -14.73 9.57
CA ASP A 153 16.43 -13.97 10.06
C ASP A 153 15.95 -12.86 11.00
N VAL A 154 16.64 -12.70 12.12
CA VAL A 154 16.36 -11.69 13.14
C VAL A 154 17.38 -10.56 13.00
N ILE A 155 16.90 -9.35 12.80
CA ILE A 155 17.71 -8.15 12.67
C ILE A 155 17.66 -7.37 13.98
N ASP A 156 18.79 -7.16 14.64
CA ASP A 156 18.86 -6.48 15.94
C ASP A 156 19.69 -5.19 15.94
N LYS A 157 20.44 -4.93 14.86
CA LYS A 157 21.19 -3.68 14.68
C LYS A 157 21.01 -3.10 13.29
N VAL A 158 20.99 -1.77 13.21
CA VAL A 158 21.06 -0.98 11.98
C VAL A 158 22.22 0.01 12.09
N ASN A 159 23.06 0.08 11.05
CA ASN A 159 24.26 0.93 10.99
C ASN A 159 25.21 0.76 12.20
N GLY A 160 25.26 -0.47 12.73
CA GLY A 160 26.08 -0.84 13.90
C GLY A 160 25.47 -0.50 15.26
N ALA A 161 24.34 0.19 15.30
CA ALA A 161 23.61 0.50 16.53
C ALA A 161 22.44 -0.46 16.74
N ALA A 162 22.08 -0.74 18.00
CA ALA A 162 20.86 -1.45 18.32
C ALA A 162 19.64 -0.72 17.73
N ILE A 163 18.67 -1.49 17.22
CA ILE A 163 17.42 -0.90 16.71
C ILE A 163 16.57 -0.49 17.89
N THR A 164 16.02 0.71 17.82
CA THR A 164 15.15 1.30 18.84
C THR A 164 13.89 1.87 18.19
N ALA A 165 12.91 2.21 19.03
CA ALA A 165 11.71 2.93 18.59
C ALA A 165 12.00 4.29 17.94
N SER A 166 13.19 4.88 18.19
CA SER A 166 13.59 6.19 17.64
C SER A 166 14.46 6.11 16.40
N ASN A 167 15.06 4.95 16.06
CA ASN A 167 15.97 4.83 14.91
C ASN A 167 15.61 3.76 13.89
N TYR A 168 14.51 3.00 14.09
CA TYR A 168 14.13 1.90 13.21
C TYR A 168 13.89 2.34 11.75
N GLN A 169 13.55 3.62 11.52
CA GLN A 169 13.37 4.17 10.17
C GLN A 169 14.63 4.07 9.31
N GLN A 170 15.83 3.95 9.92
CA GLN A 170 17.06 3.72 9.19
C GLN A 170 17.07 2.41 8.39
N LEU A 171 16.20 1.44 8.74
CA LEU A 171 15.99 0.20 7.97
C LEU A 171 15.36 0.44 6.58
N PHE A 172 14.86 1.65 6.35
CA PHE A 172 14.21 2.06 5.09
C PHE A 172 14.96 3.21 4.40
N SER A 173 16.21 3.46 4.82
CA SER A 173 17.05 4.52 4.22
C SER A 173 17.71 4.05 2.91
N ASP A 174 18.30 5.00 2.18
CA ASP A 174 18.92 4.75 0.87
C ASP A 174 20.17 3.85 0.91
N ASN A 175 20.84 3.78 2.04
CA ASN A 175 22.01 2.92 2.25
C ASN A 175 22.17 2.64 3.73
N PHE A 176 22.09 1.38 4.11
CA PHE A 176 22.19 0.97 5.50
C PHE A 176 22.82 -0.41 5.65
N SER A 177 23.33 -0.70 6.83
CA SER A 177 23.77 -2.05 7.18
C SER A 177 22.91 -2.64 8.26
N VAL A 178 22.69 -3.95 8.21
CA VAL A 178 21.98 -4.70 9.25
C VAL A 178 22.88 -5.79 9.81
N SER A 179 22.73 -6.08 11.11
CA SER A 179 23.30 -7.27 11.73
C SER A 179 22.21 -8.30 11.91
N VAL A 180 22.47 -9.51 11.40
CA VAL A 180 21.62 -10.68 11.60
C VAL A 180 22.05 -11.33 12.89
N ALA A 181 21.08 -11.55 13.79
CA ALA A 181 21.28 -12.18 15.07
C ALA A 181 21.41 -13.70 14.93
N GLU A 182 22.16 -14.32 15.84
CA GLU A 182 22.18 -15.78 16.05
C GLU A 182 21.90 -16.11 17.52
N ASN A 183 21.57 -17.36 17.78
CA ASN A 183 21.29 -17.85 19.14
C ASN A 183 20.23 -16.99 19.86
N VAL A 184 19.20 -16.58 19.11
CA VAL A 184 18.12 -15.77 19.66
C VAL A 184 17.36 -16.56 20.71
N SER A 185 17.26 -16.01 21.90
CA SER A 185 16.47 -16.61 22.98
C SER A 185 15.57 -15.57 23.62
N VAL A 186 14.41 -16.04 24.09
CA VAL A 186 13.42 -15.20 24.77
C VAL A 186 13.26 -15.72 26.19
N SER A 187 13.54 -14.86 27.18
CA SER A 187 13.34 -15.22 28.59
C SER A 187 11.86 -15.32 28.96
N SER A 188 11.54 -15.91 30.11
CA SER A 188 10.17 -15.95 30.65
C SER A 188 9.59 -14.56 30.91
N SER A 189 10.44 -13.53 31.06
CA SER A 189 10.03 -12.11 31.17
C SER A 189 9.90 -11.40 29.82
N GLY A 190 10.05 -12.10 28.69
CA GLY A 190 9.93 -11.53 27.35
C GLY A 190 11.18 -10.78 26.86
N VAL A 191 12.30 -10.87 27.56
CA VAL A 191 13.56 -10.23 27.13
C VAL A 191 14.22 -11.09 26.05
N VAL A 192 14.57 -10.48 24.92
CA VAL A 192 15.26 -11.12 23.80
C VAL A 192 16.76 -10.89 23.92
N THR A 193 17.53 -11.95 23.88
CA THR A 193 19.01 -11.93 23.81
C THR A 193 19.49 -12.60 22.53
N SER A 194 20.61 -12.12 21.98
CA SER A 194 21.16 -12.61 20.71
C SER A 194 22.67 -12.38 20.61
N GLY A 195 23.36 -13.23 19.82
CA GLY A 195 24.69 -12.97 19.25
C GLY A 195 24.58 -12.35 17.86
N GLU A 196 25.73 -12.08 17.21
CA GLU A 196 25.77 -11.60 15.82
C GLU A 196 26.28 -12.71 14.89
N LYS A 197 25.46 -13.13 13.92
CA LYS A 197 25.78 -14.13 12.89
C LYS A 197 26.55 -13.52 11.74
N LYS A 198 26.03 -12.43 11.17
CA LYS A 198 26.62 -11.72 10.05
C LYS A 198 26.17 -10.26 10.01
N LYS A 199 26.97 -9.43 9.34
CA LYS A 199 26.59 -8.07 8.99
C LYS A 199 26.55 -7.92 7.47
N VAL A 200 25.51 -7.30 6.94
CA VAL A 200 25.36 -7.04 5.50
C VAL A 200 25.00 -5.58 5.27
N THR A 201 25.46 -5.03 4.15
CA THR A 201 25.09 -3.68 3.70
C THR A 201 24.07 -3.84 2.57
N LEU A 202 23.00 -3.06 2.66
CA LEU A 202 21.92 -3.04 1.69
C LEU A 202 21.84 -1.67 1.03
N VAL A 203 21.76 -1.68 -0.29
CA VAL A 203 21.52 -0.48 -1.10
C VAL A 203 20.18 -0.71 -1.81
N PRO A 204 19.10 -0.08 -1.36
CA PRO A 204 17.79 -0.19 -1.99
C PRO A 204 17.84 0.17 -3.48
N VAL A 205 17.11 -0.59 -4.26
CA VAL A 205 16.94 -0.39 -5.71
C VAL A 205 15.44 -0.33 -6.03
N VAL A 206 15.10 0.17 -7.21
CA VAL A 206 13.72 0.07 -7.68
C VAL A 206 13.41 -1.41 -7.91
N LEU A 207 12.43 -1.91 -7.21
CA LEU A 207 11.92 -3.28 -7.30
C LEU A 207 10.51 -3.26 -7.84
N GLU A 208 10.20 -4.26 -8.66
CA GLU A 208 8.84 -4.62 -9.06
C GLU A 208 8.49 -5.93 -8.34
N GLU A 209 7.60 -5.86 -7.38
CA GLU A 209 7.22 -7.02 -6.59
C GLU A 209 5.94 -7.64 -7.13
N ASN A 210 6.06 -8.83 -7.74
CA ASN A 210 4.87 -9.63 -8.09
C ASN A 210 4.21 -10.18 -6.82
N PRO A 211 2.96 -9.82 -6.53
CA PRO A 211 2.26 -10.24 -5.32
C PRO A 211 1.92 -11.73 -5.29
N VAL A 212 1.92 -12.43 -6.44
CA VAL A 212 1.85 -13.90 -6.51
C VAL A 212 3.21 -14.46 -6.11
N ALA A 213 3.51 -14.44 -4.82
CA ALA A 213 4.85 -14.70 -4.31
C ALA A 213 5.25 -16.17 -4.37
N TYR A 214 4.30 -17.07 -4.27
CA TYR A 214 4.56 -18.51 -4.31
C TYR A 214 3.30 -19.30 -4.63
N TYR A 215 3.41 -20.30 -5.50
CA TYR A 215 2.40 -21.33 -5.72
C TYR A 215 3.05 -22.71 -5.71
N GLN A 216 2.44 -23.64 -5.02
CA GLN A 216 2.85 -25.04 -5.02
C GLN A 216 1.63 -25.96 -4.87
N LYS A 217 1.59 -27.01 -5.67
CA LYS A 217 0.65 -28.11 -5.51
C LYS A 217 1.22 -29.16 -4.55
N TYR A 218 0.38 -29.65 -3.66
CA TYR A 218 0.66 -30.77 -2.77
C TYR A 218 -0.33 -31.90 -2.99
N ASP A 219 0.16 -33.13 -3.02
CA ASP A 219 -0.66 -34.35 -3.04
C ASP A 219 -0.65 -34.95 -1.62
N ILE A 220 -1.76 -34.82 -0.87
CA ILE A 220 -1.89 -35.26 0.51
C ILE A 220 -3.16 -36.08 0.66
N ASN A 221 -3.04 -37.39 1.06
CA ASN A 221 -4.17 -38.28 1.26
C ASN A 221 -5.14 -38.28 0.05
N ASP A 222 -4.63 -38.47 -1.14
CA ASP A 222 -5.36 -38.48 -2.43
C ASP A 222 -6.05 -37.16 -2.79
N LYS A 223 -5.78 -36.09 -2.05
CA LYS A 223 -6.25 -34.73 -2.36
C LYS A 223 -5.14 -33.91 -3.00
N LYS A 224 -5.51 -33.15 -4.01
CA LYS A 224 -4.64 -32.16 -4.64
C LYS A 224 -4.93 -30.79 -4.06
N ILE A 225 -4.01 -30.30 -3.25
CA ILE A 225 -4.12 -29.05 -2.50
C ILE A 225 -3.19 -28.02 -3.14
N GLY A 226 -3.72 -26.88 -3.54
CA GLY A 226 -2.92 -25.72 -3.92
C GLY A 226 -2.56 -24.89 -2.69
N TYR A 227 -1.31 -24.44 -2.61
CA TYR A 227 -0.88 -23.45 -1.63
C TYR A 227 -0.42 -22.21 -2.38
N LEU A 228 -1.11 -21.10 -2.16
CA LEU A 228 -0.83 -19.80 -2.79
C LEU A 228 -0.50 -18.76 -1.73
N VAL A 229 0.67 -18.14 -1.84
CA VAL A 229 1.04 -16.93 -1.07
C VAL A 229 0.78 -15.72 -1.95
N TYR A 230 -0.09 -14.81 -1.48
CA TYR A 230 -0.50 -13.62 -2.21
C TYR A 230 -0.32 -12.38 -1.31
N ASN A 231 0.74 -11.59 -1.58
CA ASN A 231 1.24 -10.56 -0.67
C ASN A 231 0.64 -9.16 -0.89
N GLY A 232 -0.17 -8.96 -1.92
CA GLY A 232 -0.79 -7.66 -2.18
C GLY A 232 -1.85 -7.72 -3.28
N PHE A 233 -2.84 -6.84 -3.22
CA PHE A 233 -3.86 -6.71 -4.25
C PHE A 233 -3.44 -5.60 -5.22
N GLN A 234 -2.68 -5.97 -6.26
CA GLN A 234 -2.14 -5.06 -7.27
C GLN A 234 -2.73 -5.41 -8.63
N SER A 235 -3.55 -4.50 -9.19
CA SER A 235 -4.34 -4.78 -10.41
C SER A 235 -3.48 -5.05 -11.64
N ILE A 236 -2.28 -4.50 -11.70
CA ILE A 236 -1.35 -4.74 -12.81
C ILE A 236 -0.87 -6.21 -12.89
N TYR A 237 -1.03 -7.00 -11.82
CA TYR A 237 -0.69 -8.42 -11.74
C TYR A 237 -1.92 -9.35 -11.74
N ASN A 238 -3.09 -8.84 -12.15
CA ASN A 238 -4.29 -9.68 -12.25
C ASN A 238 -4.13 -10.81 -13.28
N ASP A 239 -3.34 -10.61 -14.33
CA ASP A 239 -3.05 -11.63 -15.33
C ASP A 239 -2.21 -12.78 -14.76
N GLU A 240 -1.21 -12.49 -13.92
CA GLU A 240 -0.40 -13.49 -13.20
C GLU A 240 -1.24 -14.26 -12.19
N LEU A 241 -2.15 -13.59 -11.50
CA LEU A 241 -3.09 -14.24 -10.61
C LEU A 241 -4.01 -15.20 -11.40
N ASN A 242 -4.57 -14.75 -12.52
CA ASN A 242 -5.39 -15.57 -13.42
C ASN A 242 -4.60 -16.79 -13.95
N ALA A 243 -3.35 -16.58 -14.39
CA ALA A 243 -2.50 -17.65 -14.87
C ALA A 243 -2.22 -18.70 -13.77
N THR A 244 -2.04 -18.27 -12.54
CA THR A 244 -1.84 -19.16 -11.39
C THR A 244 -3.07 -20.02 -11.12
N PHE A 245 -4.27 -19.47 -11.17
CA PHE A 245 -5.51 -20.23 -11.03
C PHE A 245 -5.75 -21.16 -12.22
N ALA A 246 -5.37 -20.75 -13.44
CA ALA A 246 -5.38 -21.64 -14.61
C ALA A 246 -4.44 -22.84 -14.42
N GLN A 247 -3.25 -22.62 -13.86
CA GLN A 247 -2.31 -23.69 -13.50
C GLN A 247 -2.89 -24.62 -12.44
N MET A 248 -3.52 -24.09 -11.38
CA MET A 248 -4.20 -24.89 -10.35
C MET A 248 -5.26 -25.81 -10.97
N LYS A 249 -6.01 -25.28 -11.92
CA LYS A 249 -7.03 -26.08 -12.65
C LYS A 249 -6.40 -27.20 -13.47
N GLN A 250 -5.28 -26.94 -14.16
CA GLN A 250 -4.52 -27.97 -14.91
C GLN A 250 -3.93 -29.02 -13.97
N ASP A 251 -3.43 -28.61 -12.81
CA ASP A 251 -2.90 -29.48 -11.77
C ASP A 251 -4.00 -30.34 -11.11
N GLY A 252 -5.27 -30.00 -11.34
CA GLY A 252 -6.42 -30.68 -10.78
C GLY A 252 -6.64 -30.38 -9.30
N VAL A 253 -6.17 -29.22 -8.82
CA VAL A 253 -6.39 -28.74 -7.45
C VAL A 253 -7.88 -28.63 -7.15
N LYS A 254 -8.28 -29.10 -5.97
CA LYS A 254 -9.65 -29.04 -5.47
C LYS A 254 -9.79 -28.27 -4.17
N ASP A 255 -8.74 -28.27 -3.36
CA ASP A 255 -8.68 -27.54 -2.10
C ASP A 255 -7.56 -26.48 -2.21
N LEU A 256 -7.81 -25.28 -1.71
CA LEU A 256 -6.86 -24.17 -1.73
C LEU A 256 -6.53 -23.71 -0.31
N VAL A 257 -5.24 -23.61 -0.03
CA VAL A 257 -4.73 -22.81 1.10
C VAL A 257 -4.25 -21.47 0.53
N LEU A 258 -5.00 -20.42 0.81
CA LEU A 258 -4.66 -19.05 0.44
C LEU A 258 -3.98 -18.37 1.62
N ASP A 259 -2.71 -18.04 1.47
CA ASP A 259 -1.92 -17.38 2.50
C ASP A 259 -1.84 -15.86 2.25
N LEU A 260 -2.56 -15.11 3.07
CA LEU A 260 -2.61 -13.65 3.05
C LEU A 260 -1.92 -13.00 4.26
N ARG A 261 -1.09 -13.75 5.00
CA ARG A 261 -0.49 -13.26 6.27
C ARG A 261 0.31 -11.97 6.11
N TYR A 262 0.89 -11.76 4.94
CA TYR A 262 1.70 -10.58 4.63
C TYR A 262 1.05 -9.67 3.59
N ASN A 263 -0.22 -9.91 3.27
CA ASN A 263 -0.98 -9.08 2.35
C ASN A 263 -1.41 -7.77 3.03
N GLY A 264 -0.90 -6.68 2.53
CA GLY A 264 -1.19 -5.33 3.05
C GLY A 264 -2.48 -4.69 2.51
N GLY A 265 -3.25 -5.42 1.68
CA GLY A 265 -4.42 -4.86 1.00
C GLY A 265 -4.10 -4.41 -0.44
N GLY A 266 -4.84 -3.43 -0.95
CA GLY A 266 -4.66 -2.83 -2.28
C GLY A 266 -5.94 -2.70 -3.09
N SER A 267 -5.92 -3.08 -4.36
CA SER A 267 -7.04 -2.94 -5.30
C SER A 267 -8.23 -3.81 -4.93
N VAL A 268 -9.40 -3.18 -4.79
CA VAL A 268 -10.68 -3.90 -4.60
C VAL A 268 -11.01 -4.74 -5.83
N GLU A 269 -10.67 -4.28 -7.04
CA GLU A 269 -10.85 -5.06 -8.27
C GLU A 269 -10.11 -6.40 -8.19
N SER A 270 -8.85 -6.40 -7.76
CA SER A 270 -8.07 -7.63 -7.58
C SER A 270 -8.65 -8.53 -6.48
N ALA A 271 -9.18 -7.95 -5.40
CA ALA A 271 -9.84 -8.71 -4.34
C ALA A 271 -11.13 -9.37 -4.83
N VAL A 272 -11.92 -8.67 -5.64
CA VAL A 272 -13.11 -9.21 -6.31
C VAL A 272 -12.72 -10.34 -7.27
N ALA A 273 -11.69 -10.14 -8.12
CA ALA A 273 -11.19 -11.15 -9.05
C ALA A 273 -10.76 -12.43 -8.31
N LEU A 274 -9.98 -12.29 -7.23
CA LEU A 274 -9.59 -13.42 -6.39
C LEU A 274 -10.81 -14.13 -5.79
N GLY A 275 -11.77 -13.38 -5.24
CA GLY A 275 -13.01 -13.92 -4.68
C GLY A 275 -13.80 -14.72 -5.71
N GLN A 276 -13.93 -14.21 -6.91
CA GLN A 276 -14.62 -14.91 -8.03
C GLN A 276 -13.91 -16.21 -8.45
N MET A 277 -12.58 -16.22 -8.44
CA MET A 277 -11.81 -17.44 -8.76
C MET A 277 -11.92 -18.52 -7.67
N VAL A 278 -12.06 -18.11 -6.41
CA VAL A 278 -12.19 -19.05 -5.28
C VAL A 278 -13.61 -19.59 -5.14
N THR A 279 -14.64 -18.76 -5.45
CA THR A 279 -16.04 -19.09 -5.12
C THR A 279 -16.94 -19.08 -6.37
N GLY A 280 -16.80 -20.03 -7.26
CA GLY A 280 -17.60 -20.13 -8.50
C GLY A 280 -19.13 -20.21 -8.30
N ASN A 281 -19.62 -20.42 -7.08
CA ASN A 281 -21.05 -20.58 -6.77
C ASN A 281 -21.82 -19.26 -6.60
N PHE A 282 -21.12 -18.11 -6.53
CA PHE A 282 -21.71 -16.80 -6.25
C PHE A 282 -21.64 -15.84 -7.44
N THR A 283 -21.49 -16.38 -8.65
CA THR A 283 -21.45 -15.58 -9.87
C THR A 283 -22.71 -14.71 -10.01
N GLY A 284 -22.51 -13.40 -10.17
CA GLY A 284 -23.59 -12.42 -10.28
C GLY A 284 -24.12 -11.87 -8.96
N SER A 285 -23.62 -12.36 -7.82
CA SER A 285 -23.92 -11.76 -6.50
C SER A 285 -22.97 -10.58 -6.21
N PRO A 286 -23.42 -9.55 -5.46
CA PRO A 286 -22.52 -8.51 -5.01
C PRO A 286 -21.40 -9.09 -4.14
N TYR A 287 -20.15 -8.70 -4.42
CA TYR A 287 -19.00 -9.05 -3.58
C TYR A 287 -18.82 -8.05 -2.43
N VAL A 288 -19.01 -6.77 -2.73
CA VAL A 288 -18.88 -5.67 -1.78
C VAL A 288 -19.86 -4.57 -2.14
N ILE A 289 -20.35 -3.87 -1.15
CA ILE A 289 -21.15 -2.65 -1.32
C ILE A 289 -20.35 -1.53 -0.66
N TYR A 290 -20.15 -0.45 -1.41
CA TYR A 290 -19.52 0.76 -0.87
C TYR A 290 -20.60 1.63 -0.24
N ASP A 291 -20.32 2.12 0.95
CA ASP A 291 -21.10 3.14 1.63
C ASP A 291 -20.26 4.40 1.70
N PHE A 292 -20.77 5.47 1.11
CA PHE A 292 -20.10 6.78 1.05
C PHE A 292 -20.86 7.76 1.94
N ASN A 293 -20.19 8.87 2.30
CA ASN A 293 -20.91 10.00 2.88
C ASN A 293 -21.85 10.61 1.83
N ASP A 294 -23.03 11.05 2.26
CA ASP A 294 -24.03 11.73 1.41
C ASP A 294 -23.65 13.20 1.18
#